data_f72971e87297c24c80be172c46fb9ed5
#
_entry.id   f72971e87297c24c80be172c46fb9ed5
#
_cell.length_a   1.000
_cell.length_b   1.000
_cell.length_c   1.000
_cell.angle_alpha   90.00
_cell.angle_beta   90.00
_cell.angle_gamma   90.00
#
_symmetry.space_group_name_H-M   'P 1'
#
loop_
_entity.id
_entity.type
_entity.pdbx_description
1 polymer ?
#
loop_
_entity_poly.entity_id
_entity_poly.type
_entity_poly.pdbx_seq_one_letter_code
_entity_poly.pdbx_strand_id
1 'polypeptide(L)'
;MAPSSEDGSSASEIARFLARYPPFRELEAGRVEELAAQIRLETYPADAVILRQTADPSPGLFVIRRGAVDLIDEGQLVDRLGEGEVFGFSVLSGLGPALSVHARPGTECYVIGADRARELLGTPAGLAFLASSMTRWRERDSAEHHVRRAGVNDSLVADIGHASDVRGLVEVSGRLPSVVRSLLETGVDPIDIGHVVGVTIDNLTTRLIDLHVEEAGAPPAAFAWMALGSAARHEQALTTDQDHAISYGGSDDHVEAIDPYFQVLATAVTDGLQACGISRCRGNVMAENPAWRRTLDGWRRRFAEYMADPEIMGTRVSNIAFDYRRVAGAVDIEPALDEVIRSARDDPAFMRRLVATVLESRPPVGRFRDIVVERGGEHPGTVDVKHGGITVITNLARLHAIRAGITENRTLERLRGAATAGVISEGLRDELAEALRVLWRIRLEHHVERIERGAEPDDFVDPDALTEIGRRSLGAAFHAVAQAQASLAKGDPERPR
;
A
#
# COMPACT_ATOMS: atom_id res chain seq x y z
N MET A 1 -17.32 -1.09 34.53
CA MET A 1 -16.54 -0.77 35.74
C MET A 1 -15.98 0.64 35.53
N ALA A 2 -16.21 1.56 36.44
CA ALA A 2 -15.73 2.93 36.30
C ALA A 2 -14.20 2.98 36.38
N PRO A 3 -13.54 3.91 35.65
CA PRO A 3 -12.09 4.09 35.73
C PRO A 3 -11.65 4.56 37.13
N SER A 4 -10.53 4.04 37.60
CA SER A 4 -9.90 4.52 38.85
C SER A 4 -9.02 5.73 38.51
N SER A 5 -9.30 6.88 39.13
CA SER A 5 -8.47 8.09 39.07
C SER A 5 -7.37 7.99 40.11
N GLU A 6 -6.10 7.91 39.69
CA GLU A 6 -4.97 8.10 40.58
C GLU A 6 -4.34 9.49 40.33
N ASP A 7 -4.33 10.33 41.37
CA ASP A 7 -3.60 11.60 41.47
C ASP A 7 -2.09 11.29 41.62
N GLY A 8 -1.34 11.25 40.49
CA GLY A 8 0.07 10.84 40.60
C GLY A 8 1.09 11.54 39.69
N SER A 9 0.66 12.25 38.64
CA SER A 9 1.62 12.97 37.76
C SER A 9 1.55 14.48 37.99
N SER A 10 2.69 15.12 38.28
CA SER A 10 2.71 16.58 38.39
C SER A 10 2.40 17.25 37.03
N ALA A 11 1.75 18.43 37.03
CA ALA A 11 1.45 19.18 35.80
C ALA A 11 2.71 19.38 34.93
N SER A 12 3.90 19.53 35.57
CA SER A 12 5.19 19.63 34.88
C SER A 12 5.63 18.35 34.16
N GLU A 13 5.26 17.17 34.68
CA GLU A 13 5.52 15.88 33.98
C GLU A 13 4.61 15.69 32.82
N ILE A 14 3.33 16.01 32.96
CA ILE A 14 2.33 15.98 31.90
C ILE A 14 2.77 16.93 30.77
N ALA A 15 3.13 18.17 31.09
CA ALA A 15 3.59 19.16 30.12
C ALA A 15 4.81 18.66 29.32
N ARG A 16 5.82 18.09 30.03
CA ARG A 16 7.02 17.52 29.41
C ARG A 16 6.71 16.33 28.51
N PHE A 17 5.73 15.50 28.85
CA PHE A 17 5.30 14.40 28.01
C PHE A 17 4.63 14.94 26.76
N LEU A 18 3.63 15.83 26.89
CA LEU A 18 2.87 16.37 25.77
C LEU A 18 3.77 17.13 24.78
N ALA A 19 4.73 17.92 25.25
CA ALA A 19 5.65 18.68 24.42
C ALA A 19 6.50 17.83 23.44
N ARG A 20 6.51 16.51 23.58
CA ARG A 20 7.20 15.61 22.65
C ARG A 20 6.35 15.27 21.41
N TYR A 21 5.04 15.45 21.50
CA TYR A 21 4.09 14.95 20.48
C TYR A 21 3.23 16.08 19.90
N PRO A 22 2.87 16.02 18.59
CA PRO A 22 1.90 16.93 17.99
C PRO A 22 0.49 16.69 18.58
N PRO A 23 -0.36 17.73 18.66
CA PRO A 23 -0.12 19.13 18.28
C PRO A 23 0.61 19.93 19.36
N PHE A 24 0.86 19.35 20.53
CA PHE A 24 1.33 20.03 21.74
C PHE A 24 2.74 20.60 21.62
N ARG A 25 3.64 19.92 20.87
CA ARG A 25 5.01 20.40 20.63
C ARG A 25 5.07 21.70 19.83
N GLU A 26 3.98 22.07 19.16
CA GLU A 26 3.86 23.27 18.32
C GLU A 26 3.20 24.43 19.08
N LEU A 27 2.79 24.20 20.33
CA LEU A 27 2.24 25.22 21.22
C LEU A 27 3.33 25.91 22.02
N GLU A 28 3.07 27.14 22.44
CA GLU A 28 3.93 27.84 23.38
C GLU A 28 3.98 27.10 24.75
N ALA A 29 5.14 27.03 25.36
CA ALA A 29 5.37 26.25 26.58
C ALA A 29 4.38 26.59 27.72
N GLY A 30 4.06 27.89 27.92
CA GLY A 30 3.07 28.31 28.90
C GLY A 30 1.66 27.76 28.66
N ARG A 31 1.28 27.63 27.39
CA ARG A 31 -0.03 27.03 27.03
C ARG A 31 -0.09 25.52 27.29
N VAL A 32 1.05 24.82 27.07
CA VAL A 32 1.14 23.39 27.39
C VAL A 32 1.06 23.16 28.89
N GLU A 33 1.67 24.07 29.72
CA GLU A 33 1.60 24.01 31.17
C GLU A 33 0.18 24.27 31.68
N GLU A 34 -0.50 25.29 31.16
CA GLU A 34 -1.90 25.59 31.49
C GLU A 34 -2.84 24.41 31.16
N LEU A 35 -2.62 23.77 30.00
CA LEU A 35 -3.36 22.59 29.61
C LEU A 35 -3.08 21.42 30.53
N ALA A 36 -1.81 21.18 30.85
CA ALA A 36 -1.36 20.08 31.71
C ALA A 36 -1.96 20.14 33.10
N ALA A 37 -2.19 21.34 33.64
CA ALA A 37 -2.79 21.54 34.96
C ALA A 37 -4.27 21.07 35.05
N GLN A 38 -4.92 20.86 33.92
CA GLN A 38 -6.35 20.48 33.84
C GLN A 38 -6.57 19.08 33.26
N ILE A 39 -5.49 18.37 32.95
CA ILE A 39 -5.52 17.00 32.41
C ILE A 39 -5.68 16.00 33.56
N ARG A 40 -6.52 15.00 33.32
CA ARG A 40 -6.66 13.84 34.19
C ARG A 40 -5.94 12.64 33.59
N LEU A 41 -5.29 11.87 34.45
CA LEU A 41 -4.77 10.56 34.10
C LEU A 41 -5.84 9.51 34.34
N GLU A 42 -6.16 8.72 33.35
CA GLU A 42 -7.09 7.59 33.46
C GLU A 42 -6.39 6.29 33.06
N THR A 43 -6.58 5.26 33.86
CA THR A 43 -6.04 3.91 33.63
C THR A 43 -7.18 2.97 33.25
N TYR A 44 -6.96 2.19 32.22
CA TYR A 44 -7.98 1.28 31.70
C TYR A 44 -7.54 -0.18 31.84
N PRO A 45 -8.41 -1.06 32.34
CA PRO A 45 -8.17 -2.50 32.30
C PRO A 45 -8.14 -3.00 30.82
N ALA A 46 -7.50 -4.16 30.62
CA ALA A 46 -7.51 -4.81 29.32
C ALA A 46 -8.94 -4.99 28.80
N ASP A 47 -9.11 -4.77 27.51
CA ASP A 47 -10.38 -4.90 26.77
C ASP A 47 -11.51 -3.94 27.22
N ALA A 48 -11.19 -2.94 28.07
CA ALA A 48 -12.17 -1.90 28.39
C ALA A 48 -12.53 -1.06 27.17
N VAL A 49 -13.82 -0.86 26.93
CA VAL A 49 -14.33 0.03 25.88
C VAL A 49 -14.24 1.46 26.36
N ILE A 50 -13.30 2.23 25.85
CA ILE A 50 -13.09 3.67 26.18
C ILE A 50 -14.12 4.52 25.43
N LEU A 51 -14.28 4.30 24.15
CA LEU A 51 -15.31 4.92 23.32
C LEU A 51 -16.07 3.83 22.58
N ARG A 52 -17.38 4.00 22.43
CA ARG A 52 -18.26 3.08 21.70
C ARG A 52 -18.73 3.74 20.42
N GLN A 53 -18.63 3.02 19.31
CA GLN A 53 -19.13 3.44 18.01
C GLN A 53 -20.62 3.84 18.08
N THR A 54 -20.98 4.92 17.42
CA THR A 54 -22.37 5.47 17.34
C THR A 54 -23.02 5.85 18.68
N ALA A 55 -22.27 5.83 19.78
CA ALA A 55 -22.75 6.31 21.09
C ALA A 55 -22.70 7.85 21.20
N ASP A 56 -22.80 8.39 22.41
CA ASP A 56 -22.63 9.82 22.65
C ASP A 56 -21.26 10.32 22.20
N PRO A 57 -21.11 11.61 21.82
CA PRO A 57 -19.84 12.20 21.46
C PRO A 57 -18.77 11.95 22.53
N SER A 58 -17.51 11.88 22.10
CA SER A 58 -16.39 11.70 23.04
C SER A 58 -16.43 12.75 24.15
N PRO A 59 -16.25 12.38 25.43
CA PRO A 59 -16.23 13.32 26.56
C PRO A 59 -15.00 14.23 26.55
N GLY A 60 -14.04 13.97 25.68
CA GLY A 60 -12.81 14.72 25.55
C GLY A 60 -11.87 14.13 24.49
N LEU A 61 -10.66 14.69 24.47
CA LEU A 61 -9.56 14.19 23.67
C LEU A 61 -8.65 13.35 24.56
N PHE A 62 -8.22 12.21 24.06
CA PHE A 62 -7.38 11.25 24.78
C PHE A 62 -5.99 11.21 24.16
N VAL A 63 -4.95 11.26 24.99
CA VAL A 63 -3.55 11.10 24.59
C VAL A 63 -3.01 9.86 25.28
N ILE A 64 -2.52 8.89 24.54
CA ILE A 64 -1.98 7.65 25.13
C ILE A 64 -0.65 7.95 25.80
N ARG A 65 -0.63 7.84 27.14
CA ARG A 65 0.59 8.00 27.94
C ARG A 65 1.44 6.73 27.92
N ARG A 66 0.78 5.58 28.00
CA ARG A 66 1.42 4.26 28.06
C ARG A 66 0.47 3.20 27.53
N GLY A 67 1.02 2.14 26.98
CA GLY A 67 0.24 1.04 26.41
C GLY A 67 -0.26 1.34 25.01
N ALA A 68 -1.43 0.83 24.65
CA ALA A 68 -2.02 0.98 23.34
C ALA A 68 -3.54 0.84 23.39
N VAL A 69 -4.24 1.33 22.37
CA VAL A 69 -5.66 1.09 22.16
C VAL A 69 -5.90 0.51 20.78
N ASP A 70 -6.87 -0.40 20.69
CA ASP A 70 -7.35 -0.95 19.45
C ASP A 70 -8.57 -0.14 18.97
N LEU A 71 -8.55 0.32 17.73
CA LEU A 71 -9.68 0.94 17.04
C LEU A 71 -10.48 -0.17 16.37
N ILE A 72 -11.78 -0.26 16.68
CA ILE A 72 -12.64 -1.36 16.25
C ILE A 72 -13.86 -0.81 15.51
N ASP A 73 -14.12 -1.32 14.31
CA ASP A 73 -15.31 -1.08 13.52
C ASP A 73 -16.16 -2.36 13.46
N GLU A 74 -17.42 -2.25 13.88
CA GLU A 74 -18.37 -3.38 13.89
C GLU A 74 -17.78 -4.72 14.42
N GLY A 75 -16.91 -4.62 15.41
CA GLY A 75 -16.27 -5.78 16.06
C GLY A 75 -14.93 -6.21 15.44
N GLN A 76 -14.45 -5.55 14.39
CA GLN A 76 -13.18 -5.87 13.75
C GLN A 76 -12.10 -4.82 14.07
N LEU A 77 -10.86 -5.29 14.27
CA LEU A 77 -9.71 -4.41 14.49
C LEU A 77 -9.37 -3.66 13.19
N VAL A 78 -9.45 -2.32 13.23
CA VAL A 78 -9.11 -1.42 12.11
C VAL A 78 -7.69 -0.90 12.25
N ASP A 79 -7.30 -0.45 13.47
CA ASP A 79 -5.97 0.12 13.71
C ASP A 79 -5.60 -0.01 15.19
N ARG A 80 -4.34 0.23 15.50
CA ARG A 80 -3.81 0.28 16.87
C ARG A 80 -3.04 1.57 17.06
N LEU A 81 -3.41 2.33 18.10
CA LEU A 81 -2.72 3.55 18.51
C LEU A 81 -1.82 3.26 19.71
N GLY A 82 -0.63 3.85 19.72
CA GLY A 82 0.38 3.71 20.76
C GLY A 82 0.69 4.99 21.51
N GLU A 83 1.78 5.00 22.29
CA GLU A 83 2.23 6.13 23.10
C GLU A 83 2.36 7.43 22.30
N GLY A 84 1.80 8.51 22.81
CA GLY A 84 1.80 9.84 22.20
C GLY A 84 0.71 10.06 21.15
N GLU A 85 0.02 9.03 20.70
CA GLU A 85 -1.06 9.17 19.75
C GLU A 85 -2.37 9.63 20.43
N VAL A 86 -3.24 10.26 19.63
CA VAL A 86 -4.42 10.98 20.09
C VAL A 86 -5.69 10.42 19.45
N PHE A 87 -6.74 10.26 20.24
CA PHE A 87 -8.07 9.84 19.77
C PHE A 87 -9.21 10.59 20.48
N GLY A 88 -10.45 10.38 20.06
CA GLY A 88 -11.63 11.05 20.63
C GLY A 88 -12.04 12.32 19.90
N PHE A 89 -11.67 12.48 18.63
CA PHE A 89 -11.97 13.65 17.80
C PHE A 89 -13.47 13.92 17.60
N SER A 90 -14.35 12.96 17.86
CA SER A 90 -15.81 13.15 17.82
C SER A 90 -16.32 14.22 18.80
N VAL A 91 -15.49 14.61 19.78
CA VAL A 91 -15.73 15.77 20.66
C VAL A 91 -15.98 17.09 19.90
N LEU A 92 -15.43 17.20 18.67
CA LEU A 92 -15.59 18.39 17.82
C LEU A 92 -16.90 18.42 17.04
N SER A 93 -17.32 17.28 16.53
CA SER A 93 -18.49 17.18 15.64
C SER A 93 -19.81 17.13 16.39
N GLY A 94 -19.80 16.81 17.68
CA GLY A 94 -21.01 16.52 18.45
C GLY A 94 -21.74 15.23 17.99
N LEU A 95 -21.11 14.46 17.12
CA LEU A 95 -21.58 13.14 16.66
C LEU A 95 -20.91 12.03 17.48
N GLY A 96 -21.50 10.85 17.48
CA GLY A 96 -20.88 9.66 18.09
C GLY A 96 -19.56 9.29 17.41
N PRO A 97 -18.68 8.58 18.11
CA PRO A 97 -17.43 8.08 17.54
C PRO A 97 -17.69 7.18 16.31
N ALA A 98 -16.90 7.32 15.28
CA ALA A 98 -16.99 6.48 14.09
C ALA A 98 -16.52 5.03 14.36
N LEU A 99 -15.66 4.85 15.37
CA LEU A 99 -15.10 3.54 15.78
C LEU A 99 -15.24 3.37 17.28
N SER A 100 -15.29 2.12 17.73
CA SER A 100 -15.08 1.78 19.14
C SER A 100 -13.58 1.79 19.45
N VAL A 101 -13.22 2.22 20.67
CA VAL A 101 -11.84 2.24 21.14
C VAL A 101 -11.72 1.33 22.36
N HIS A 102 -10.90 0.29 22.23
CA HIS A 102 -10.68 -0.72 23.26
C HIS A 102 -9.25 -0.62 23.82
N ALA A 103 -9.15 -0.65 25.13
CA ALA A 103 -7.86 -0.60 25.81
C ALA A 103 -7.11 -1.94 25.74
N ARG A 104 -5.81 -1.87 25.49
CA ARG A 104 -4.89 -3.01 25.66
C ARG A 104 -4.39 -3.09 27.11
N PRO A 105 -3.80 -4.22 27.54
CA PRO A 105 -3.23 -4.32 28.89
C PRO A 105 -2.24 -3.21 29.20
N GLY A 106 -2.44 -2.53 30.34
CA GLY A 106 -1.55 -1.47 30.81
C GLY A 106 -1.75 -0.11 30.13
N THR A 107 -2.93 0.14 29.54
CA THR A 107 -3.27 1.41 28.91
C THR A 107 -3.54 2.50 29.94
N GLU A 108 -2.82 3.60 29.80
CA GLU A 108 -2.98 4.86 30.54
C GLU A 108 -3.16 6.01 29.55
N CYS A 109 -4.18 6.85 29.75
CA CYS A 109 -4.45 7.99 28.89
C CYS A 109 -4.52 9.29 29.69
N TYR A 110 -3.94 10.35 29.13
CA TYR A 110 -4.25 11.71 29.54
C TYR A 110 -5.55 12.15 28.87
N VAL A 111 -6.50 12.64 29.66
CA VAL A 111 -7.82 13.06 29.17
C VAL A 111 -7.95 14.58 29.26
N ILE A 112 -8.16 15.19 28.09
CA ILE A 112 -8.40 16.62 27.93
C ILE A 112 -9.91 16.80 27.78
N GLY A 113 -10.56 17.49 28.73
CA GLY A 113 -12.02 17.70 28.69
C GLY A 113 -12.50 18.42 27.45
N ALA A 114 -13.76 18.20 27.07
CA ALA A 114 -14.35 18.62 25.80
C ALA A 114 -14.12 20.10 25.43
N ASP A 115 -14.30 21.03 26.38
CA ASP A 115 -14.15 22.46 26.10
C ASP A 115 -12.71 22.83 25.76
N ARG A 116 -11.76 22.27 26.49
CA ARG A 116 -10.32 22.47 26.24
C ARG A 116 -9.85 21.76 24.97
N ALA A 117 -10.41 20.62 24.67
CA ALA A 117 -10.16 19.92 23.41
C ALA A 117 -10.62 20.77 22.21
N ARG A 118 -11.79 21.40 22.28
CA ARG A 118 -12.27 22.30 21.23
C ARG A 118 -11.40 23.54 21.09
N GLU A 119 -10.99 24.14 22.21
CA GLU A 119 -10.10 25.31 22.21
C GLU A 119 -8.74 24.95 21.58
N LEU A 120 -8.13 23.84 21.98
CA LEU A 120 -6.85 23.36 21.44
C LEU A 120 -6.93 23.10 19.95
N LEU A 121 -7.93 22.33 19.51
CA LEU A 121 -8.07 21.90 18.12
C LEU A 121 -8.57 23.06 17.20
N GLY A 122 -9.13 24.12 17.76
CA GLY A 122 -9.46 25.37 17.06
C GLY A 122 -8.26 26.29 16.80
N THR A 123 -7.08 26.02 17.38
CA THR A 123 -5.85 26.78 17.10
C THR A 123 -5.27 26.41 15.72
N PRO A 124 -4.43 27.28 15.10
CA PRO A 124 -3.75 26.94 13.85
C PRO A 124 -2.94 25.60 13.94
N ALA A 125 -2.23 25.37 15.04
CA ALA A 125 -1.52 24.11 15.29
C ALA A 125 -2.48 22.93 15.44
N GLY A 126 -3.58 23.09 16.16
CA GLY A 126 -4.62 22.09 16.32
C GLY A 126 -5.32 21.75 15.01
N LEU A 127 -5.64 22.75 14.17
CA LEU A 127 -6.24 22.55 12.85
C LEU A 127 -5.27 21.84 11.89
N ALA A 128 -3.99 22.22 11.89
CA ALA A 128 -2.96 21.54 11.11
C ALA A 128 -2.78 20.08 11.56
N PHE A 129 -2.81 19.82 12.86
CA PHE A 129 -2.77 18.48 13.42
C PHE A 129 -4.01 17.66 13.04
N LEU A 130 -5.21 18.25 13.12
CA LEU A 130 -6.45 17.62 12.68
C LEU A 130 -6.39 17.25 11.20
N ALA A 131 -5.98 18.19 10.35
CA ALA A 131 -5.82 17.95 8.91
C ALA A 131 -4.81 16.80 8.66
N SER A 132 -3.65 16.84 9.31
CA SER A 132 -2.64 15.79 9.19
C SER A 132 -3.08 14.45 9.79
N SER A 133 -3.85 14.46 10.89
CA SER A 133 -4.40 13.27 11.52
C SER A 133 -5.53 12.68 10.67
N MET A 134 -6.42 13.51 10.11
CA MET A 134 -7.46 13.07 9.18
C MET A 134 -6.87 12.55 7.87
N THR A 135 -5.77 13.14 7.40
CA THR A 135 -5.04 12.63 6.23
C THR A 135 -4.39 11.27 6.56
N ARG A 136 -3.68 11.16 7.67
CA ARG A 136 -3.12 9.87 8.15
C ARG A 136 -4.21 8.83 8.41
N TRP A 137 -5.36 9.27 8.92
CA TRP A 137 -6.52 8.43 9.18
C TRP A 137 -7.16 7.97 7.88
N ARG A 138 -7.34 8.87 6.91
CA ARG A 138 -7.77 8.53 5.55
C ARG A 138 -6.78 7.60 4.86
N GLU A 139 -5.49 7.83 5.02
CA GLU A 139 -4.42 7.02 4.42
C GLU A 139 -4.31 5.62 5.04
N ARG A 140 -4.61 5.45 6.34
CA ARG A 140 -4.68 4.15 7.01
C ARG A 140 -6.03 3.46 6.85
N ASP A 141 -7.11 4.23 6.81
CA ASP A 141 -8.51 3.76 6.82
C ASP A 141 -9.09 3.58 5.41
N SER A 142 -8.52 4.26 4.39
CA SER A 142 -9.17 4.40 3.10
C SER A 142 -9.24 3.09 2.31
N ALA A 143 -8.23 2.22 2.39
CA ALA A 143 -8.22 1.01 1.58
C ALA A 143 -9.23 -0.05 2.08
N GLU A 144 -9.31 -0.29 3.38
CA GLU A 144 -10.21 -1.33 3.92
C GLU A 144 -11.60 -0.81 4.23
N HIS A 145 -11.74 0.44 4.67
CA HIS A 145 -13.01 0.98 5.19
C HIS A 145 -13.96 1.48 4.09
N HIS A 146 -13.44 2.15 3.06
CA HIS A 146 -14.26 2.53 1.90
C HIS A 146 -14.72 1.30 1.11
N VAL A 147 -13.86 0.28 1.06
CA VAL A 147 -14.17 -1.01 0.46
C VAL A 147 -15.30 -1.72 1.23
N ARG A 148 -15.29 -1.68 2.57
CA ARG A 148 -16.34 -2.25 3.43
C ARG A 148 -17.64 -1.44 3.37
N ARG A 149 -17.60 -0.10 3.39
CA ARG A 149 -18.81 0.75 3.25
C ARG A 149 -19.55 0.56 1.93
N ALA A 150 -18.86 0.20 0.87
CA ALA A 150 -19.50 -0.14 -0.40
C ALA A 150 -20.24 -1.48 -0.36
N GLY A 151 -20.04 -2.32 0.68
CA GLY A 151 -20.69 -3.64 0.83
C GLY A 151 -20.39 -4.65 -0.29
N VAL A 152 -19.66 -4.19 -1.30
CA VAL A 152 -19.45 -4.89 -2.57
C VAL A 152 -18.26 -5.84 -2.49
N ASN A 153 -17.22 -5.46 -1.71
CA ASN A 153 -16.02 -6.28 -1.61
C ASN A 153 -16.21 -7.49 -0.69
N ASP A 154 -16.93 -7.33 0.43
CA ASP A 154 -17.16 -8.43 1.36
C ASP A 154 -17.99 -9.53 0.71
N SER A 155 -18.99 -9.17 -0.13
CA SER A 155 -19.72 -10.15 -0.90
C SER A 155 -18.85 -10.84 -1.97
N LEU A 156 -17.96 -10.08 -2.65
CA LEU A 156 -17.08 -10.64 -3.68
C LEU A 156 -16.09 -11.65 -3.09
N VAL A 157 -15.44 -11.29 -1.98
CA VAL A 157 -14.48 -12.15 -1.26
C VAL A 157 -15.18 -13.39 -0.69
N ALA A 158 -16.37 -13.23 -0.09
CA ALA A 158 -17.16 -14.34 0.41
C ALA A 158 -17.58 -15.31 -0.71
N ASP A 159 -18.04 -14.77 -1.85
CA ASP A 159 -18.45 -15.58 -3.00
C ASP A 159 -17.26 -16.34 -3.62
N ILE A 160 -16.04 -15.74 -3.67
CA ILE A 160 -14.81 -16.43 -4.05
C ILE A 160 -14.54 -17.60 -3.11
N GLY A 161 -14.62 -17.38 -1.78
CA GLY A 161 -14.39 -18.41 -0.78
C GLY A 161 -15.38 -19.59 -0.88
N HIS A 162 -16.61 -19.33 -1.33
CA HIS A 162 -17.65 -20.35 -1.50
C HIS A 162 -17.66 -21.03 -2.87
N ALA A 163 -16.89 -20.54 -3.85
CA ALA A 163 -16.84 -21.14 -5.18
C ALA A 163 -16.29 -22.57 -5.11
N SER A 164 -17.03 -23.53 -5.63
CA SER A 164 -16.69 -24.97 -5.60
C SER A 164 -15.81 -25.42 -6.76
N ASP A 165 -15.68 -24.59 -7.78
CA ASP A 165 -14.88 -24.87 -8.98
C ASP A 165 -14.41 -23.58 -9.68
N VAL A 166 -13.58 -23.74 -10.70
CA VAL A 166 -13.05 -22.62 -11.50
C VAL A 166 -14.17 -21.82 -12.20
N ARG A 167 -15.27 -22.46 -12.58
CA ARG A 167 -16.39 -21.79 -13.24
C ARG A 167 -17.02 -20.75 -12.29
N GLY A 168 -17.26 -21.14 -11.04
CA GLY A 168 -17.76 -20.21 -10.01
C GLY A 168 -16.83 -19.02 -9.83
N LEU A 169 -15.50 -19.25 -9.81
CA LEU A 169 -14.52 -18.17 -9.73
C LEU A 169 -14.56 -17.22 -10.94
N VAL A 170 -14.76 -17.75 -12.15
CA VAL A 170 -14.92 -16.94 -13.37
C VAL A 170 -16.18 -16.06 -13.31
N GLU A 171 -17.30 -16.60 -12.81
CA GLU A 171 -18.53 -15.83 -12.65
C GLU A 171 -18.36 -14.68 -11.64
N VAL A 172 -17.68 -14.96 -10.53
CA VAL A 172 -17.41 -13.94 -9.49
C VAL A 172 -16.43 -12.90 -10.00
N SER A 173 -15.31 -13.30 -10.60
CA SER A 173 -14.29 -12.37 -11.12
C SER A 173 -14.83 -11.45 -12.21
N GLY A 174 -15.79 -11.92 -13.01
CA GLY A 174 -16.48 -11.12 -14.04
C GLY A 174 -17.22 -9.89 -13.49
N ARG A 175 -17.48 -9.82 -12.18
CA ARG A 175 -18.10 -8.64 -11.52
C ARG A 175 -17.10 -7.53 -11.20
N LEU A 176 -15.79 -7.81 -11.21
CA LEU A 176 -14.75 -6.88 -10.79
C LEU A 176 -14.77 -5.53 -11.52
N PRO A 177 -14.97 -5.45 -12.86
CA PRO A 177 -15.08 -4.18 -13.56
C PRO A 177 -16.23 -3.29 -13.05
N SER A 178 -17.38 -3.89 -12.72
CA SER A 178 -18.53 -3.15 -12.17
C SER A 178 -18.25 -2.63 -10.75
N VAL A 179 -17.50 -3.39 -9.95
CA VAL A 179 -17.03 -2.96 -8.64
C VAL A 179 -16.10 -1.76 -8.77
N VAL A 180 -15.08 -1.84 -9.63
CA VAL A 180 -14.14 -0.73 -9.90
C VAL A 180 -14.88 0.53 -10.34
N ARG A 181 -15.85 0.41 -11.24
CA ARG A 181 -16.69 1.54 -11.67
C ARG A 181 -17.41 2.17 -10.49
N SER A 182 -18.12 1.39 -9.69
CA SER A 182 -18.87 1.89 -8.53
C SER A 182 -17.98 2.61 -7.53
N LEU A 183 -16.77 2.10 -7.29
CA LEU A 183 -15.79 2.73 -6.41
C LEU A 183 -15.27 4.06 -6.98
N LEU A 184 -15.03 4.16 -8.28
CA LEU A 184 -14.68 5.42 -8.97
C LEU A 184 -15.79 6.45 -8.85
N GLU A 185 -17.05 6.07 -9.12
CA GLU A 185 -18.23 6.94 -9.05
C GLU A 185 -18.47 7.46 -7.62
N THR A 186 -18.17 6.67 -6.60
CA THR A 186 -18.28 7.06 -5.19
C THR A 186 -17.07 7.86 -4.67
N GLY A 187 -16.05 8.11 -5.52
CA GLY A 187 -14.91 8.96 -5.21
C GLY A 187 -13.85 8.30 -4.32
N VAL A 188 -13.80 6.97 -4.28
CA VAL A 188 -12.73 6.23 -3.58
C VAL A 188 -11.37 6.59 -4.17
N ASP A 189 -10.32 6.65 -3.34
CA ASP A 189 -8.95 6.90 -3.80
C ASP A 189 -8.55 5.83 -4.83
N PRO A 190 -8.06 6.20 -6.01
CA PRO A 190 -7.75 5.26 -7.07
C PRO A 190 -6.66 4.24 -6.69
N ILE A 191 -5.78 4.56 -5.74
CA ILE A 191 -4.78 3.60 -5.22
C ILE A 191 -5.47 2.53 -4.37
N ASP A 192 -6.49 2.92 -3.58
CA ASP A 192 -7.28 1.98 -2.81
C ASP A 192 -8.14 1.07 -3.70
N ILE A 193 -8.63 1.58 -4.83
CA ILE A 193 -9.28 0.74 -5.84
C ILE A 193 -8.31 -0.32 -6.37
N GLY A 194 -7.04 0.06 -6.64
CA GLY A 194 -5.98 -0.88 -7.00
C GLY A 194 -5.74 -1.94 -5.93
N HIS A 195 -5.85 -1.58 -4.65
CA HIS A 195 -5.77 -2.51 -3.53
C HIS A 195 -6.94 -3.51 -3.53
N VAL A 196 -8.17 -3.05 -3.77
CA VAL A 196 -9.35 -3.93 -3.90
C VAL A 196 -9.15 -4.97 -4.99
N VAL A 197 -8.67 -4.55 -6.16
CA VAL A 197 -8.35 -5.47 -7.26
C VAL A 197 -7.30 -6.48 -6.82
N GLY A 198 -6.23 -6.02 -6.16
CA GLY A 198 -5.16 -6.89 -5.67
C GLY A 198 -5.65 -7.92 -4.64
N VAL A 199 -6.41 -7.51 -3.65
CA VAL A 199 -7.01 -8.42 -2.64
C VAL A 199 -7.95 -9.42 -3.29
N THR A 200 -8.73 -9.00 -4.28
CA THR A 200 -9.60 -9.91 -5.04
C THR A 200 -8.78 -11.01 -5.73
N ILE A 201 -7.68 -10.64 -6.40
CA ILE A 201 -6.79 -11.59 -7.08
C ILE A 201 -6.07 -12.51 -6.09
N ASP A 202 -5.68 -12.02 -4.90
CA ASP A 202 -5.13 -12.86 -3.84
C ASP A 202 -6.13 -13.94 -3.39
N ASN A 203 -7.40 -13.56 -3.20
CA ASN A 203 -8.44 -14.51 -2.81
C ASN A 203 -8.73 -15.53 -3.92
N LEU A 204 -8.77 -15.10 -5.20
CA LEU A 204 -8.86 -16.02 -6.34
C LEU A 204 -7.69 -17.01 -6.35
N THR A 205 -6.47 -16.52 -6.15
CA THR A 205 -5.26 -17.34 -6.09
C THR A 205 -5.32 -18.36 -4.96
N THR A 206 -5.69 -17.93 -3.76
CA THR A 206 -5.81 -18.79 -2.59
C THR A 206 -6.87 -19.88 -2.82
N ARG A 207 -8.05 -19.51 -3.34
CA ARG A 207 -9.12 -20.47 -3.60
C ARG A 207 -8.74 -21.47 -4.70
N LEU A 208 -8.03 -21.05 -5.76
CA LEU A 208 -7.50 -21.96 -6.78
C LEU A 208 -6.49 -22.95 -6.21
N ILE A 209 -5.62 -22.51 -5.28
CA ILE A 209 -4.71 -23.40 -4.55
C ILE A 209 -5.50 -24.40 -3.72
N ASP A 210 -6.51 -23.95 -2.96
CA ASP A 210 -7.34 -24.82 -2.12
C ASP A 210 -8.09 -25.86 -2.94
N LEU A 211 -8.70 -25.47 -4.06
CA LEU A 211 -9.38 -26.39 -4.99
C LEU A 211 -8.42 -27.47 -5.52
N HIS A 212 -7.19 -27.09 -5.86
CA HIS A 212 -6.19 -28.07 -6.29
C HIS A 212 -5.79 -29.01 -5.14
N VAL A 213 -5.59 -28.49 -3.94
CA VAL A 213 -5.24 -29.30 -2.76
C VAL A 213 -6.38 -30.26 -2.37
N GLU A 214 -7.64 -29.82 -2.49
CA GLU A 214 -8.83 -30.67 -2.28
C GLU A 214 -8.84 -31.85 -3.28
N GLU A 215 -8.42 -31.64 -4.53
CA GLU A 215 -8.41 -32.66 -5.59
C GLU A 215 -7.15 -33.54 -5.54
N ALA A 216 -5.97 -32.95 -5.47
CA ALA A 216 -4.69 -33.63 -5.62
C ALA A 216 -4.07 -34.11 -4.30
N GLY A 217 -4.64 -33.69 -3.16
CA GLY A 217 -4.10 -33.99 -1.83
C GLY A 217 -3.09 -32.94 -1.33
N ALA A 218 -2.69 -33.09 -0.07
CA ALA A 218 -1.81 -32.14 0.61
C ALA A 218 -0.44 -31.99 -0.09
N PRO A 219 0.13 -30.77 -0.12
CA PRO A 219 1.45 -30.53 -0.66
C PRO A 219 2.52 -31.38 0.05
N PRO A 220 3.51 -31.93 -0.69
CA PRO A 220 4.55 -32.80 -0.13
C PRO A 220 5.56 -32.06 0.75
N ALA A 221 5.56 -30.72 0.72
CA ALA A 221 6.39 -29.85 1.57
C ALA A 221 5.68 -28.55 1.86
N ALA A 222 6.09 -27.85 2.93
CA ALA A 222 5.68 -26.49 3.16
C ALA A 222 6.11 -25.61 1.98
N PHE A 223 5.29 -24.61 1.64
CA PHE A 223 5.57 -23.69 0.56
C PHE A 223 5.05 -22.29 0.87
N ALA A 224 5.45 -21.33 0.06
CA ALA A 224 4.81 -20.03 -0.06
C ALA A 224 4.49 -19.77 -1.53
N TRP A 225 3.26 -19.40 -1.83
CA TRP A 225 2.91 -18.74 -3.08
C TRP A 225 3.23 -17.27 -2.96
N MET A 226 4.08 -16.76 -3.84
CA MET A 226 4.58 -15.40 -3.83
C MET A 226 3.92 -14.58 -4.92
N ALA A 227 3.32 -13.47 -4.58
CA ALA A 227 3.00 -12.40 -5.52
C ALA A 227 4.26 -11.55 -5.76
N LEU A 228 4.45 -11.11 -6.99
CA LEU A 228 5.58 -10.27 -7.40
C LEU A 228 5.11 -8.97 -8.05
N GLY A 229 5.98 -7.98 -8.15
CA GLY A 229 5.70 -6.73 -8.87
C GLY A 229 4.45 -5.99 -8.37
N SER A 230 3.55 -5.63 -9.26
CA SER A 230 2.31 -4.91 -8.93
C SER A 230 1.40 -5.71 -8.01
N ALA A 231 1.38 -7.04 -8.14
CA ALA A 231 0.62 -7.93 -7.25
C ALA A 231 1.14 -7.91 -5.82
N ALA A 232 2.47 -7.88 -5.62
CA ALA A 232 3.06 -7.75 -4.31
C ALA A 232 2.73 -6.41 -3.64
N ARG A 233 2.61 -5.35 -4.43
CA ARG A 233 2.27 -4.02 -3.93
C ARG A 233 0.77 -3.80 -3.70
N HIS A 234 -0.09 -4.74 -4.11
CA HIS A 234 -1.54 -4.52 -4.24
C HIS A 234 -1.88 -3.29 -5.09
N GLU A 235 -1.12 -3.08 -6.14
CA GLU A 235 -1.29 -1.98 -7.09
C GLU A 235 -1.63 -2.57 -8.46
N GLN A 236 -2.82 -3.21 -8.55
CA GLN A 236 -3.29 -3.89 -9.74
C GLN A 236 -4.50 -3.16 -10.34
N ALA A 237 -4.55 -3.10 -11.66
CA ALA A 237 -5.67 -2.56 -12.41
C ALA A 237 -6.33 -3.66 -13.25
N LEU A 238 -7.37 -3.33 -14.03
CA LEU A 238 -8.13 -4.32 -14.81
C LEU A 238 -7.33 -4.93 -16.00
N THR A 239 -6.14 -4.39 -16.30
CA THR A 239 -5.20 -4.93 -17.31
C THR A 239 -4.03 -5.70 -16.70
N THR A 240 -4.12 -6.07 -15.41
CA THR A 240 -3.00 -6.72 -14.72
C THR A 240 -2.68 -8.08 -15.34
N ASP A 241 -1.39 -8.43 -15.32
CA ASP A 241 -0.87 -9.75 -15.65
C ASP A 241 -0.42 -10.51 -14.41
N GLN A 242 -0.14 -11.80 -14.59
CA GLN A 242 0.26 -12.70 -13.52
C GLN A 242 1.76 -12.60 -13.32
N ASP A 243 2.19 -12.08 -12.16
CA ASP A 243 3.58 -12.15 -11.72
C ASP A 243 3.62 -12.90 -10.39
N HIS A 244 4.07 -14.16 -10.39
CA HIS A 244 4.08 -14.99 -9.19
C HIS A 244 5.16 -16.09 -9.21
N ALA A 245 5.50 -16.57 -8.01
CA ALA A 245 6.54 -17.58 -7.82
C ALA A 245 6.16 -18.53 -6.67
N ILE A 246 6.93 -19.60 -6.51
CA ILE A 246 6.82 -20.50 -5.36
C ILE A 246 8.15 -20.54 -4.63
N SER A 247 8.09 -20.46 -3.29
CA SER A 247 9.20 -20.79 -2.40
C SER A 247 8.89 -22.07 -1.67
N TYR A 248 9.81 -23.06 -1.76
CA TYR A 248 9.71 -24.29 -1.00
C TYR A 248 10.32 -24.14 0.38
N GLY A 249 9.74 -24.81 1.36
CA GLY A 249 10.40 -25.13 2.62
C GLY A 249 11.39 -26.30 2.45
N GLY A 250 12.44 -26.30 3.26
CA GLY A 250 13.46 -27.35 3.24
C GLY A 250 14.69 -27.04 2.38
N SER A 251 15.52 -28.05 2.12
CA SER A 251 16.79 -27.92 1.40
C SER A 251 16.65 -28.21 -0.10
N ASP A 252 17.63 -27.75 -0.87
CA ASP A 252 17.68 -27.98 -2.33
C ASP A 252 17.71 -29.46 -2.74
N ASP A 253 18.22 -30.33 -1.88
CA ASP A 253 18.34 -31.77 -2.17
C ASP A 253 16.99 -32.48 -2.35
N HIS A 254 15.92 -31.91 -1.87
CA HIS A 254 14.57 -32.48 -1.96
C HIS A 254 13.73 -31.90 -3.10
N VAL A 255 14.21 -30.86 -3.81
CA VAL A 255 13.45 -30.16 -4.84
C VAL A 255 13.01 -31.12 -5.94
N GLU A 256 13.91 -32.00 -6.42
CA GLU A 256 13.61 -32.93 -7.52
C GLU A 256 12.44 -33.89 -7.18
N ALA A 257 12.29 -34.26 -5.90
CA ALA A 257 11.20 -35.11 -5.45
C ALA A 257 9.87 -34.40 -5.28
N ILE A 258 9.86 -33.13 -4.92
CA ILE A 258 8.65 -32.36 -4.60
C ILE A 258 8.16 -31.48 -5.75
N ASP A 259 9.06 -31.02 -6.65
CA ASP A 259 8.74 -30.09 -7.74
C ASP A 259 7.63 -30.59 -8.68
N PRO A 260 7.49 -31.89 -9.00
CA PRO A 260 6.40 -32.35 -9.86
C PRO A 260 5.00 -32.00 -9.35
N TYR A 261 4.75 -32.07 -8.03
CA TYR A 261 3.48 -31.63 -7.45
C TYR A 261 3.25 -30.13 -7.66
N PHE A 262 4.27 -29.34 -7.35
CA PHE A 262 4.18 -27.88 -7.47
C PHE A 262 4.12 -27.38 -8.92
N GLN A 263 4.68 -28.14 -9.86
CA GLN A 263 4.49 -27.89 -11.30
C GLN A 263 3.02 -27.99 -11.69
N VAL A 264 2.34 -29.05 -11.24
CA VAL A 264 0.91 -29.25 -11.54
C VAL A 264 0.06 -28.19 -10.85
N LEU A 265 0.30 -27.92 -9.57
CA LEU A 265 -0.34 -26.85 -8.82
C LEU A 265 -0.16 -25.49 -9.53
N ALA A 266 1.08 -25.14 -9.89
CA ALA A 266 1.36 -23.87 -10.56
C ALA A 266 0.64 -23.73 -11.89
N THR A 267 0.59 -24.79 -12.69
CA THR A 267 -0.15 -24.81 -13.95
C THR A 267 -1.65 -24.63 -13.72
N ALA A 268 -2.23 -25.37 -12.75
CA ALA A 268 -3.67 -25.26 -12.45
C ALA A 268 -4.06 -23.85 -11.97
N VAL A 269 -3.24 -23.24 -11.11
CA VAL A 269 -3.49 -21.86 -10.63
C VAL A 269 -3.32 -20.85 -11.76
N THR A 270 -2.27 -20.97 -12.59
CA THR A 270 -2.04 -20.08 -13.74
C THR A 270 -3.21 -20.15 -14.74
N ASP A 271 -3.67 -21.36 -15.06
CA ASP A 271 -4.83 -21.57 -15.97
C ASP A 271 -6.11 -21.01 -15.34
N GLY A 272 -6.34 -21.24 -14.07
CA GLY A 272 -7.49 -20.72 -13.35
C GLY A 272 -7.53 -19.19 -13.30
N LEU A 273 -6.41 -18.53 -13.02
CA LEU A 273 -6.28 -17.07 -13.06
C LEU A 273 -6.50 -16.53 -14.49
N GLN A 274 -5.96 -17.20 -15.50
CA GLN A 274 -6.21 -16.85 -16.90
C GLN A 274 -7.71 -16.94 -17.23
N ALA A 275 -8.39 -17.99 -16.79
CA ALA A 275 -9.83 -18.14 -16.97
C ALA A 275 -10.63 -17.02 -16.26
N CYS A 276 -10.15 -16.56 -15.10
CA CYS A 276 -10.71 -15.43 -14.35
C CYS A 276 -10.38 -14.05 -14.96
N GLY A 277 -9.72 -13.99 -16.12
CA GLY A 277 -9.41 -12.73 -16.83
C GLY A 277 -8.06 -12.11 -16.49
N ILE A 278 -7.21 -12.76 -15.66
CA ILE A 278 -5.87 -12.27 -15.34
C ILE A 278 -4.88 -12.87 -16.33
N SER A 279 -4.39 -12.05 -17.25
CA SER A 279 -3.53 -12.49 -18.36
C SER A 279 -2.19 -13.04 -17.88
N ARG A 280 -1.64 -14.02 -18.62
CA ARG A 280 -0.28 -14.51 -18.37
C ARG A 280 0.77 -13.42 -18.59
N CYS A 281 1.81 -13.41 -17.75
CA CYS A 281 2.94 -12.51 -17.91
C CYS A 281 3.71 -12.79 -19.21
N ARG A 282 3.83 -11.78 -20.07
CA ARG A 282 4.63 -11.87 -21.31
C ARG A 282 6.12 -12.12 -21.03
N GLY A 283 6.57 -11.83 -19.83
CA GLY A 283 7.94 -12.10 -19.36
C GLY A 283 8.16 -13.49 -18.80
N ASN A 284 7.11 -14.33 -18.77
CA ASN A 284 7.13 -15.67 -18.22
C ASN A 284 7.58 -15.70 -16.74
N VAL A 285 7.18 -14.67 -15.96
CA VAL A 285 7.43 -14.55 -14.52
C VAL A 285 6.25 -15.21 -13.80
N MET A 286 6.15 -16.52 -13.91
CA MET A 286 5.04 -17.31 -13.36
C MET A 286 5.56 -18.60 -12.76
N ALA A 287 4.91 -19.09 -11.70
CA ALA A 287 5.31 -20.29 -10.98
C ALA A 287 5.29 -21.57 -11.85
N GLU A 288 4.55 -21.60 -12.96
CA GLU A 288 4.62 -22.72 -13.91
C GLU A 288 6.00 -22.84 -14.59
N ASN A 289 6.76 -21.74 -14.69
CA ASN A 289 8.14 -21.75 -15.15
C ASN A 289 9.07 -22.21 -14.02
N PRO A 290 9.86 -23.27 -14.22
CA PRO A 290 10.77 -23.81 -13.18
C PRO A 290 11.75 -22.76 -12.61
N ALA A 291 12.11 -21.74 -13.37
CA ALA A 291 12.98 -20.65 -12.91
C ALA A 291 12.38 -19.88 -11.72
N TRP A 292 11.05 -19.91 -11.56
CA TRP A 292 10.31 -19.19 -10.52
C TRP A 292 9.80 -20.12 -9.40
N ARG A 293 10.35 -21.34 -9.28
CA ARG A 293 10.14 -22.25 -8.17
C ARG A 293 11.47 -22.63 -7.56
N ARG A 294 11.71 -22.28 -6.29
CA ARG A 294 12.98 -22.46 -5.59
C ARG A 294 12.76 -22.70 -4.11
N THR A 295 13.75 -23.25 -3.42
CA THR A 295 13.81 -23.18 -1.95
C THR A 295 14.00 -21.72 -1.51
N LEU A 296 13.74 -21.42 -0.24
CA LEU A 296 14.00 -20.10 0.32
C LEU A 296 15.49 -19.71 0.19
N ASP A 297 16.41 -20.64 0.44
CA ASP A 297 17.84 -20.41 0.23
C ASP A 297 18.18 -20.23 -1.26
N GLY A 298 17.51 -20.95 -2.15
CA GLY A 298 17.62 -20.76 -3.58
C GLY A 298 17.17 -19.36 -4.02
N TRP A 299 16.10 -18.81 -3.41
CA TRP A 299 15.68 -17.44 -3.63
C TRP A 299 16.67 -16.40 -3.09
N ARG A 300 17.20 -16.60 -1.87
CA ARG A 300 18.26 -15.73 -1.32
C ARG A 300 19.47 -15.64 -2.27
N ARG A 301 19.95 -16.80 -2.76
CA ARG A 301 21.06 -16.82 -3.75
C ARG A 301 20.69 -16.10 -5.02
N ARG A 302 19.47 -16.33 -5.55
CA ARG A 302 19.02 -15.71 -6.79
C ARG A 302 18.91 -14.18 -6.66
N PHE A 303 18.44 -13.67 -5.56
CA PHE A 303 18.40 -12.24 -5.28
C PHE A 303 19.82 -11.65 -5.18
N ALA A 304 20.74 -12.35 -4.52
CA ALA A 304 22.14 -11.94 -4.47
C ALA A 304 22.78 -11.91 -5.88
N GLU A 305 22.46 -12.89 -6.75
CA GLU A 305 22.89 -12.90 -8.16
C GLU A 305 22.31 -11.68 -8.92
N TYR A 306 21.04 -11.37 -8.76
CA TYR A 306 20.42 -10.18 -9.38
C TYR A 306 21.11 -8.87 -8.96
N MET A 307 21.56 -8.79 -7.72
CA MET A 307 22.29 -7.63 -7.23
C MET A 307 23.72 -7.56 -7.79
N ALA A 308 24.38 -8.71 -7.93
CA ALA A 308 25.78 -8.76 -8.40
C ALA A 308 25.92 -8.56 -9.91
N ASP A 309 24.99 -9.09 -10.72
CA ASP A 309 25.10 -9.10 -12.18
C ASP A 309 23.99 -8.28 -12.86
N PRO A 310 24.34 -7.17 -13.52
CA PRO A 310 23.38 -6.31 -14.23
C PRO A 310 22.69 -7.00 -15.41
N GLU A 311 23.38 -7.91 -16.11
CA GLU A 311 22.83 -8.58 -17.30
C GLU A 311 21.75 -9.58 -16.91
N ILE A 312 21.96 -10.30 -15.81
CA ILE A 312 20.96 -11.23 -15.24
C ILE A 312 19.75 -10.46 -14.70
N MET A 313 20.00 -9.29 -14.08
CA MET A 313 18.94 -8.50 -13.50
C MET A 313 17.98 -7.94 -14.55
N GLY A 314 18.48 -7.36 -15.64
CA GLY A 314 17.66 -6.70 -16.66
C GLY A 314 16.60 -5.74 -16.10
N THR A 315 16.11 -4.80 -16.88
CA THR A 315 15.08 -3.83 -16.42
C THR A 315 13.78 -4.49 -15.94
N ARG A 316 13.36 -5.55 -16.62
CA ARG A 316 12.12 -6.26 -16.27
C ARG A 316 12.21 -6.94 -14.92
N VAL A 317 13.30 -7.67 -14.65
CA VAL A 317 13.50 -8.36 -13.37
C VAL A 317 13.61 -7.37 -12.22
N SER A 318 14.32 -6.25 -12.42
CA SER A 318 14.44 -5.21 -11.38
C SER A 318 13.11 -4.56 -11.02
N ASN A 319 12.17 -4.49 -11.97
CA ASN A 319 10.83 -3.94 -11.74
C ASN A 319 9.87 -4.91 -11.06
N ILE A 320 10.15 -6.22 -11.08
CA ILE A 320 9.24 -7.26 -10.60
C ILE A 320 9.81 -7.94 -9.35
N ALA A 321 11.06 -8.41 -9.37
CA ALA A 321 11.59 -9.30 -8.34
C ALA A 321 11.82 -8.63 -6.97
N PHE A 322 12.03 -7.31 -6.92
CA PHE A 322 12.24 -6.59 -5.65
C PHE A 322 10.93 -6.15 -4.96
N ASP A 323 9.79 -6.52 -5.50
CA ASP A 323 8.49 -6.42 -4.86
C ASP A 323 7.97 -7.83 -4.73
N TYR A 324 7.91 -8.37 -3.52
CA TYR A 324 7.47 -9.73 -3.22
C TYR A 324 6.61 -9.73 -1.97
N ARG A 325 5.66 -10.64 -1.94
CA ARG A 325 4.78 -10.86 -0.80
C ARG A 325 4.22 -12.27 -0.84
N ARG A 326 4.08 -12.90 0.33
CA ARG A 326 3.37 -14.17 0.45
C ARG A 326 1.86 -13.95 0.33
N VAL A 327 1.21 -14.76 -0.52
CA VAL A 327 -0.25 -14.81 -0.69
C VAL A 327 -0.83 -15.99 0.06
N ALA A 328 -0.20 -17.17 -0.08
CA ALA A 328 -0.65 -18.42 0.54
C ALA A 328 0.53 -19.29 0.97
N GLY A 329 0.26 -20.29 1.81
CA GLY A 329 1.26 -21.24 2.31
C GLY A 329 1.92 -20.80 3.60
N ALA A 330 2.88 -21.61 4.10
CA ALA A 330 3.42 -21.51 5.46
C ALA A 330 4.90 -21.08 5.54
N VAL A 331 5.61 -20.99 4.40
CA VAL A 331 7.01 -20.55 4.40
C VAL A 331 7.06 -19.03 4.56
N ASP A 332 7.81 -18.57 5.57
CA ASP A 332 7.98 -17.13 5.84
C ASP A 332 9.13 -16.58 5.00
N ILE A 333 8.79 -15.93 3.89
CA ILE A 333 9.76 -15.47 2.89
C ILE A 333 10.29 -14.06 3.18
N GLU A 334 9.46 -13.20 3.76
CA GLU A 334 9.73 -11.78 3.90
C GLU A 334 11.00 -11.50 4.71
N PRO A 335 11.20 -12.06 5.93
CA PRO A 335 12.38 -11.73 6.73
C PRO A 335 13.70 -12.08 6.02
N ALA A 336 13.72 -13.22 5.29
CA ALA A 336 14.91 -13.71 4.61
C ALA A 336 15.27 -12.87 3.36
N LEU A 337 14.27 -12.47 2.57
CA LEU A 337 14.49 -11.66 1.38
C LEU A 337 14.72 -10.19 1.74
N ASP A 338 14.04 -9.67 2.76
CA ASP A 338 14.24 -8.33 3.30
C ASP A 338 15.68 -8.11 3.77
N GLU A 339 16.31 -9.10 4.40
CA GLU A 339 17.73 -9.02 4.79
C GLU A 339 18.63 -8.80 3.58
N VAL A 340 18.38 -9.55 2.49
CA VAL A 340 19.13 -9.43 1.24
C VAL A 340 18.94 -8.04 0.63
N ILE A 341 17.70 -7.54 0.56
CA ILE A 341 17.40 -6.18 0.03
C ILE A 341 18.05 -5.09 0.88
N ARG A 342 17.99 -5.21 2.22
CA ARG A 342 18.64 -4.21 3.09
C ARG A 342 20.16 -4.15 2.91
N SER A 343 20.80 -5.28 2.63
CA SER A 343 22.24 -5.31 2.35
C SER A 343 22.61 -4.63 1.02
N ALA A 344 21.68 -4.58 0.08
CA ALA A 344 21.89 -3.99 -1.25
C ALA A 344 22.13 -2.48 -1.23
N ARG A 345 21.62 -1.76 -0.22
CA ARG A 345 21.81 -0.30 -0.09
C ARG A 345 23.28 0.11 0.01
N ASP A 346 24.11 -0.78 0.54
CA ASP A 346 25.53 -0.54 0.79
C ASP A 346 26.41 -0.95 -0.42
N ASP A 347 25.81 -1.48 -1.50
CA ASP A 347 26.49 -1.78 -2.77
C ASP A 347 26.34 -0.61 -3.75
N PRO A 348 27.40 0.19 -3.99
CA PRO A 348 27.34 1.33 -4.90
C PRO A 348 27.06 0.92 -6.36
N ALA A 349 27.49 -0.27 -6.78
CA ALA A 349 27.27 -0.74 -8.15
C ALA A 349 25.79 -1.08 -8.36
N PHE A 350 25.16 -1.78 -7.41
CA PHE A 350 23.74 -2.06 -7.43
C PHE A 350 22.90 -0.76 -7.42
N MET A 351 23.25 0.19 -6.52
CA MET A 351 22.52 1.46 -6.42
C MET A 351 22.61 2.30 -7.71
N ARG A 352 23.77 2.33 -8.39
CA ARG A 352 23.91 2.98 -9.71
C ARG A 352 23.00 2.32 -10.76
N ARG A 353 22.90 1.00 -10.77
CA ARG A 353 22.02 0.27 -11.69
C ARG A 353 20.55 0.61 -11.45
N LEU A 354 20.11 0.66 -10.19
CA LEU A 354 18.75 1.09 -9.87
C LEU A 354 18.45 2.50 -10.35
N VAL A 355 19.40 3.44 -10.18
CA VAL A 355 19.27 4.80 -10.73
C VAL A 355 19.16 4.75 -12.26
N ALA A 356 19.99 3.97 -12.93
CA ALA A 356 19.92 3.82 -14.39
C ALA A 356 18.54 3.30 -14.84
N THR A 357 18.00 2.27 -14.17
CA THR A 357 16.67 1.72 -14.46
C THR A 357 15.56 2.76 -14.30
N VAL A 358 15.63 3.59 -13.24
CA VAL A 358 14.67 4.69 -13.06
C VAL A 358 14.74 5.71 -14.21
N LEU A 359 15.92 5.94 -14.78
CA LEU A 359 16.15 6.93 -15.84
C LEU A 359 15.93 6.41 -17.27
N GLU A 360 15.73 5.11 -17.47
CA GLU A 360 15.45 4.49 -18.78
C GLU A 360 14.08 4.90 -19.32
N SER A 361 13.05 4.83 -18.50
CA SER A 361 11.69 5.26 -18.86
C SER A 361 11.57 6.77 -18.75
N ARG A 362 11.00 7.41 -19.77
CA ARG A 362 10.82 8.86 -19.77
C ARG A 362 9.35 9.22 -19.81
N PRO A 363 8.89 10.14 -18.91
CA PRO A 363 7.54 10.68 -19.01
C PRO A 363 7.32 11.35 -20.37
N PRO A 364 6.11 11.24 -20.95
CA PRO A 364 5.78 11.77 -22.26
C PRO A 364 5.53 13.29 -22.21
N VAL A 365 6.55 14.09 -21.82
CA VAL A 365 6.48 15.55 -21.74
C VAL A 365 7.50 16.22 -22.66
N GLY A 366 7.06 17.23 -23.40
CA GLY A 366 7.88 18.06 -24.27
C GLY A 366 8.52 19.24 -23.52
N ARG A 367 9.36 20.01 -24.25
CA ARG A 367 10.08 21.19 -23.71
C ARG A 367 9.16 22.29 -23.16
N PHE A 368 7.95 22.41 -23.68
CA PHE A 368 6.97 23.44 -23.31
C PHE A 368 5.83 22.93 -22.41
N ARG A 369 6.07 21.82 -21.69
CA ARG A 369 5.08 21.15 -20.84
C ARG A 369 3.92 20.49 -21.60
N ASP A 370 4.02 20.38 -22.93
CA ASP A 370 3.02 19.70 -23.73
C ASP A 370 3.15 18.19 -23.57
N ILE A 371 2.02 17.49 -23.55
CA ILE A 371 2.00 16.02 -23.57
C ILE A 371 2.47 15.58 -24.97
N VAL A 372 3.44 14.68 -25.01
CA VAL A 372 3.98 14.11 -26.25
C VAL A 372 3.30 12.77 -26.50
N VAL A 373 2.39 12.75 -27.46
CA VAL A 373 1.70 11.51 -27.86
C VAL A 373 2.55 10.67 -28.81
N GLU A 374 2.27 9.37 -28.87
CA GLU A 374 2.87 8.48 -29.87
C GLU A 374 2.48 8.92 -31.28
N ARG A 375 3.47 9.04 -32.17
CA ARG A 375 3.25 9.48 -33.56
C ARG A 375 3.05 8.32 -34.55
N GLY A 376 3.31 7.11 -34.11
CA GLY A 376 3.22 5.88 -34.91
C GLY A 376 3.13 4.67 -33.99
N GLY A 377 3.17 3.44 -34.54
CA GLY A 377 2.99 2.22 -33.74
C GLY A 377 1.53 1.78 -33.67
N GLU A 378 1.21 0.99 -32.67
CA GLU A 378 -0.14 0.39 -32.50
C GLU A 378 -1.15 1.38 -31.86
N HIS A 379 -0.67 2.42 -31.16
CA HIS A 379 -1.50 3.37 -30.40
C HIS A 379 -1.20 4.85 -30.74
N PRO A 380 -1.30 5.27 -32.03
CA PRO A 380 -1.00 6.64 -32.41
C PRO A 380 -1.97 7.64 -31.79
N GLY A 381 -1.46 8.80 -31.34
CA GLY A 381 -2.27 9.83 -30.68
C GLY A 381 -2.47 9.62 -29.19
N THR A 382 -1.93 8.57 -28.58
CA THR A 382 -2.09 8.24 -27.19
C THR A 382 -0.80 8.39 -26.37
N VAL A 383 -0.91 8.25 -25.06
CA VAL A 383 0.20 8.16 -24.12
C VAL A 383 0.05 6.91 -23.25
N ASP A 384 1.13 6.20 -22.99
CA ASP A 384 1.19 5.10 -22.05
C ASP A 384 1.28 5.65 -20.62
N VAL A 385 0.18 5.62 -19.88
CA VAL A 385 0.12 6.15 -18.51
C VAL A 385 0.79 5.23 -17.51
N LYS A 386 0.87 3.92 -17.80
CA LYS A 386 1.54 2.94 -16.96
C LYS A 386 3.05 3.09 -17.04
N HIS A 387 3.65 2.95 -18.23
CA HIS A 387 5.11 2.97 -18.37
C HIS A 387 5.68 4.38 -18.37
N GLY A 388 4.95 5.37 -18.87
CA GLY A 388 5.38 6.77 -18.88
C GLY A 388 5.25 7.49 -17.54
N GLY A 389 4.45 6.96 -16.60
CA GLY A 389 4.17 7.62 -15.34
C GLY A 389 4.21 6.70 -14.12
N ILE A 390 3.24 5.80 -13.99
CA ILE A 390 3.07 4.96 -12.79
C ILE A 390 4.33 4.14 -12.49
N THR A 391 4.88 3.45 -13.48
CA THR A 391 6.11 2.63 -13.33
C THR A 391 7.30 3.49 -12.92
N VAL A 392 7.42 4.70 -13.44
CA VAL A 392 8.51 5.60 -13.08
C VAL A 392 8.42 6.03 -11.62
N ILE A 393 7.21 6.40 -11.14
CA ILE A 393 6.98 6.74 -9.72
C ILE A 393 7.28 5.55 -8.83
N THR A 394 6.82 4.36 -9.20
CA THR A 394 7.07 3.12 -8.46
C THR A 394 8.58 2.82 -8.35
N ASN A 395 9.33 3.00 -9.43
CA ASN A 395 10.78 2.79 -9.45
C ASN A 395 11.53 3.85 -8.62
N LEU A 396 11.09 5.12 -8.67
CA LEU A 396 11.61 6.18 -7.79
C LEU A 396 11.35 5.83 -6.32
N ALA A 397 10.14 5.43 -5.97
CA ALA A 397 9.76 5.05 -4.61
C ALA A 397 10.59 3.87 -4.11
N ARG A 398 10.78 2.83 -4.94
CA ARG A 398 11.62 1.65 -4.63
C ARG A 398 13.08 2.05 -4.40
N LEU A 399 13.67 2.86 -5.29
CA LEU A 399 15.04 3.36 -5.16
C LEU A 399 15.24 4.10 -3.82
N HIS A 400 14.34 5.02 -3.51
CA HIS A 400 14.44 5.82 -2.28
C HIS A 400 14.16 4.99 -1.03
N ALA A 401 13.27 4.00 -1.07
CA ALA A 401 13.01 3.06 0.02
C ALA A 401 14.24 2.18 0.30
N ILE A 402 14.88 1.62 -0.73
CA ILE A 402 16.12 0.83 -0.57
C ILE A 402 17.22 1.69 0.04
N ARG A 403 17.41 2.93 -0.44
CA ARG A 403 18.36 3.89 0.17
C ARG A 403 18.09 4.14 1.66
N ALA A 404 16.83 4.17 2.04
CA ALA A 404 16.39 4.35 3.44
C ALA A 404 16.45 3.05 4.26
N GLY A 405 16.72 1.88 3.64
CA GLY A 405 16.68 0.57 4.30
C GLY A 405 15.27 0.06 4.58
N ILE A 406 14.27 0.54 3.84
CA ILE A 406 12.85 0.22 3.95
C ILE A 406 12.51 -0.90 2.99
N THR A 407 11.79 -1.91 3.47
CA THR A 407 11.38 -3.10 2.71
C THR A 407 9.88 -3.14 2.40
N GLU A 408 9.14 -2.10 2.77
CA GLU A 408 7.74 -1.95 2.38
C GLU A 408 7.54 -2.09 0.87
N ASN A 409 6.42 -2.71 0.46
CA ASN A 409 6.12 -2.91 -0.95
C ASN A 409 5.33 -1.75 -1.56
N ARG A 410 4.32 -1.22 -0.86
CA ARG A 410 3.40 -0.22 -1.40
C ARG A 410 4.11 1.08 -1.77
N THR A 411 3.82 1.63 -2.94
CA THR A 411 4.50 2.82 -3.47
C THR A 411 4.35 4.04 -2.56
N LEU A 412 3.14 4.32 -2.06
CA LEU A 412 2.90 5.45 -1.15
C LEU A 412 3.61 5.27 0.20
N GLU A 413 3.66 4.05 0.74
CA GLU A 413 4.38 3.75 1.99
C GLU A 413 5.89 3.92 1.83
N ARG A 414 6.44 3.49 0.68
CA ARG A 414 7.84 3.72 0.32
C ARG A 414 8.19 5.20 0.26
N LEU A 415 7.35 6.00 -0.39
CA LEU A 415 7.53 7.47 -0.46
C LEU A 415 7.48 8.10 0.93
N ARG A 416 6.50 7.69 1.76
CA ARG A 416 6.35 8.17 3.13
C ARG A 416 7.58 7.81 3.99
N GLY A 417 7.98 6.54 3.98
CA GLY A 417 9.13 6.07 4.72
C GLY A 417 10.42 6.75 4.31
N ALA A 418 10.64 6.95 3.00
CA ALA A 418 11.81 7.65 2.47
C ALA A 418 11.84 9.14 2.91
N ALA A 419 10.68 9.80 2.98
CA ALA A 419 10.58 11.18 3.49
C ALA A 419 10.84 11.22 5.00
N THR A 420 10.26 10.30 5.78
CA THR A 420 10.50 10.18 7.22
C THR A 420 11.99 9.93 7.54
N ALA A 421 12.67 9.14 6.71
CA ALA A 421 14.11 8.90 6.82
C ALA A 421 14.98 10.07 6.30
N GLY A 422 14.39 11.14 5.76
CA GLY A 422 15.11 12.29 5.22
C GLY A 422 15.83 12.03 3.89
N VAL A 423 15.52 10.92 3.20
CA VAL A 423 16.12 10.58 1.88
C VAL A 423 15.52 11.43 0.77
N ILE A 424 14.25 11.79 0.89
CA ILE A 424 13.55 12.75 0.03
C ILE A 424 12.86 13.82 0.88
N SER A 425 12.53 14.96 0.28
CA SER A 425 11.75 16.00 0.97
C SER A 425 10.27 15.60 1.04
N GLU A 426 9.55 16.15 2.02
CA GLU A 426 8.09 16.00 2.09
C GLU A 426 7.39 16.53 0.85
N GLY A 427 7.87 17.66 0.30
CA GLY A 427 7.31 18.22 -0.93
C GLY A 427 7.42 17.25 -2.13
N LEU A 428 8.56 16.59 -2.30
CA LEU A 428 8.73 15.58 -3.37
C LEU A 428 7.82 14.36 -3.13
N ARG A 429 7.70 13.91 -1.87
CA ARG A 429 6.75 12.85 -1.51
C ARG A 429 5.33 13.21 -1.94
N ASP A 430 4.85 14.41 -1.58
CA ASP A 430 3.49 14.86 -1.86
C ASP A 430 3.23 15.02 -3.36
N GLU A 431 4.19 15.61 -4.10
CA GLU A 431 4.11 15.74 -5.55
C GLU A 431 4.01 14.38 -6.26
N LEU A 432 4.84 13.40 -5.87
CA LEU A 432 4.80 12.06 -6.47
C LEU A 432 3.56 11.28 -6.07
N ALA A 433 3.08 11.43 -4.82
CA ALA A 433 1.86 10.80 -4.36
C ALA A 433 0.63 11.32 -5.11
N GLU A 434 0.53 12.63 -5.31
CA GLU A 434 -0.57 13.24 -6.08
C GLU A 434 -0.50 12.87 -7.57
N ALA A 435 0.70 12.91 -8.16
CA ALA A 435 0.90 12.46 -9.54
C ALA A 435 0.47 10.99 -9.72
N LEU A 436 0.80 10.12 -8.77
CA LEU A 436 0.38 8.72 -8.79
C LEU A 436 -1.13 8.58 -8.77
N ARG A 437 -1.84 9.31 -7.88
CA ARG A 437 -3.32 9.29 -7.80
C ARG A 437 -3.98 9.75 -9.09
N VAL A 438 -3.48 10.84 -9.68
CA VAL A 438 -3.99 11.35 -10.98
C VAL A 438 -3.84 10.31 -12.07
N LEU A 439 -2.65 9.71 -12.21
CA LEU A 439 -2.39 8.69 -13.24
C LEU A 439 -3.23 7.44 -13.04
N TRP A 440 -3.40 6.98 -11.79
CA TRP A 440 -4.24 5.84 -11.46
C TRP A 440 -5.71 6.10 -11.75
N ARG A 441 -6.23 7.29 -11.42
CA ARG A 441 -7.61 7.66 -11.72
C ARG A 441 -7.86 7.62 -13.22
N ILE A 442 -7.05 8.30 -14.01
CA ILE A 442 -7.18 8.34 -15.48
C ILE A 442 -7.09 6.92 -16.06
N ARG A 443 -6.16 6.10 -15.56
CA ARG A 443 -6.00 4.71 -15.99
C ARG A 443 -7.24 3.88 -15.74
N LEU A 444 -7.80 3.92 -14.53
CA LEU A 444 -8.97 3.13 -14.15
C LEU A 444 -10.23 3.61 -14.87
N GLU A 445 -10.44 4.91 -15.01
CA GLU A 445 -11.54 5.48 -15.80
C GLU A 445 -11.47 5.01 -17.26
N HIS A 446 -10.29 5.06 -17.86
CA HIS A 446 -10.06 4.55 -19.22
C HIS A 446 -10.34 3.04 -19.35
N HIS A 447 -9.92 2.22 -18.38
CA HIS A 447 -10.21 0.77 -18.40
C HIS A 447 -11.72 0.50 -18.34
N VAL A 448 -12.43 1.16 -17.44
CA VAL A 448 -13.89 0.99 -17.30
C VAL A 448 -14.59 1.41 -18.59
N GLU A 449 -14.24 2.56 -19.17
CA GLU A 449 -14.83 3.06 -20.42
C GLU A 449 -14.60 2.10 -21.59
N ARG A 450 -13.41 1.51 -21.72
CA ARG A 450 -13.11 0.53 -22.77
C ARG A 450 -13.95 -0.74 -22.61
N ILE A 451 -14.03 -1.26 -21.38
CA ILE A 451 -14.83 -2.47 -21.09
C ILE A 451 -16.32 -2.21 -21.38
N GLU A 452 -16.86 -1.05 -21.03
CA GLU A 452 -18.26 -0.67 -21.35
C GLU A 452 -18.53 -0.59 -22.85
N ARG A 453 -17.52 -0.26 -23.65
CA ARG A 453 -17.59 -0.28 -25.12
C ARG A 453 -17.34 -1.65 -25.71
N GLY A 454 -17.16 -2.69 -24.89
CA GLY A 454 -16.87 -4.06 -25.32
C GLY A 454 -15.46 -4.24 -25.87
N ALA A 455 -14.53 -3.36 -25.54
CA ALA A 455 -13.13 -3.43 -25.93
C ALA A 455 -12.26 -3.93 -24.75
N GLU A 456 -11.16 -4.60 -25.07
CA GLU A 456 -10.16 -4.95 -24.07
C GLU A 456 -9.55 -3.69 -23.45
N PRO A 457 -9.42 -3.61 -22.11
CA PRO A 457 -8.78 -2.49 -21.45
C PRO A 457 -7.28 -2.43 -21.79
N ASP A 458 -6.73 -1.22 -21.91
CA ASP A 458 -5.30 -0.98 -22.12
C ASP A 458 -4.83 0.26 -21.37
N ASP A 459 -3.52 0.54 -21.39
CA ASP A 459 -2.88 1.64 -20.67
C ASP A 459 -2.61 2.88 -21.56
N PHE A 460 -3.15 2.91 -22.80
CA PHE A 460 -2.93 3.93 -23.81
C PHE A 460 -4.08 4.93 -23.88
N VAL A 461 -3.89 6.08 -23.23
CA VAL A 461 -4.91 7.12 -23.10
C VAL A 461 -4.72 8.20 -24.17
N ASP A 462 -5.81 8.56 -24.88
CA ASP A 462 -5.85 9.73 -25.75
C ASP A 462 -6.06 11.00 -24.92
N PRO A 463 -5.06 11.91 -24.83
CA PRO A 463 -5.18 13.13 -24.05
C PRO A 463 -6.28 14.08 -24.56
N ASP A 464 -6.61 14.01 -25.84
CA ASP A 464 -7.64 14.86 -26.46
C ASP A 464 -9.07 14.36 -26.16
N ALA A 465 -9.22 13.09 -25.75
CA ALA A 465 -10.49 12.54 -25.26
C ALA A 465 -10.79 12.94 -23.80
N LEU A 466 -9.78 13.39 -23.05
CA LEU A 466 -9.96 13.85 -21.67
C LEU A 466 -10.62 15.23 -21.60
N THR A 467 -11.30 15.51 -20.48
CA THR A 467 -11.73 16.88 -20.16
C THR A 467 -10.51 17.81 -20.09
N GLU A 468 -10.70 19.11 -20.26
CA GLU A 468 -9.60 20.10 -20.15
C GLU A 468 -8.89 20.03 -18.80
N ILE A 469 -9.63 19.77 -17.70
CA ILE A 469 -9.07 19.57 -16.36
C ILE A 469 -8.27 18.27 -16.32
N GLY A 470 -8.80 17.18 -16.83
CA GLY A 470 -8.13 15.88 -16.88
C GLY A 470 -6.82 15.94 -17.66
N ARG A 471 -6.83 16.60 -18.83
CA ARG A 471 -5.63 16.80 -19.65
C ARG A 471 -4.56 17.63 -18.93
N ARG A 472 -4.95 18.70 -18.25
CA ARG A 472 -4.01 19.51 -17.45
C ARG A 472 -3.45 18.73 -16.28
N SER A 473 -4.27 17.95 -15.59
CA SER A 473 -3.84 17.10 -14.47
C SER A 473 -2.86 16.02 -14.94
N LEU A 474 -3.14 15.37 -16.08
CA LEU A 474 -2.22 14.41 -16.70
C LEU A 474 -0.86 15.04 -17.04
N GLY A 475 -0.87 16.21 -17.67
CA GLY A 475 0.36 16.95 -17.98
C GLY A 475 1.13 17.34 -16.73
N ALA A 476 0.45 17.80 -15.68
CA ALA A 476 1.06 18.15 -14.40
C ALA A 476 1.70 16.92 -13.73
N ALA A 477 1.01 15.78 -13.74
CA ALA A 477 1.53 14.52 -13.18
C ALA A 477 2.80 14.06 -13.90
N PHE A 478 2.80 13.99 -15.22
CA PHE A 478 4.00 13.66 -15.99
C PHE A 478 5.15 14.65 -15.77
N HIS A 479 4.83 15.92 -15.59
CA HIS A 479 5.84 16.93 -15.32
C HIS A 479 6.50 16.75 -13.95
N ALA A 480 5.73 16.46 -12.90
CA ALA A 480 6.24 16.13 -11.57
C ALA A 480 7.19 14.92 -11.63
N VAL A 481 6.82 13.87 -12.37
CA VAL A 481 7.68 12.69 -12.58
C VAL A 481 8.97 13.06 -13.29
N ALA A 482 8.91 13.85 -14.37
CA ALA A 482 10.09 14.31 -15.10
C ALA A 482 11.03 15.17 -14.25
N GLN A 483 10.49 16.01 -13.38
CA GLN A 483 11.28 16.83 -12.45
C GLN A 483 11.99 15.95 -11.40
N ALA A 484 11.31 14.96 -10.84
CA ALA A 484 11.89 14.01 -9.90
C ALA A 484 13.06 13.25 -10.53
N GLN A 485 12.90 12.74 -11.76
CA GLN A 485 13.99 12.10 -12.51
C GLN A 485 15.14 13.06 -12.80
N ALA A 486 14.85 14.30 -13.20
CA ALA A 486 15.89 15.30 -13.47
C ALA A 486 16.68 15.67 -12.21
N SER A 487 16.03 15.70 -11.05
CA SER A 487 16.69 15.93 -9.76
C SER A 487 17.60 14.75 -9.39
N LEU A 488 17.11 13.52 -9.57
CA LEU A 488 17.89 12.30 -9.35
C LEU A 488 19.14 12.28 -10.26
N ALA A 489 18.98 12.62 -11.53
CA ALA A 489 20.08 12.64 -12.51
C ALA A 489 21.17 13.68 -12.18
N LYS A 490 20.82 14.80 -11.54
CA LYS A 490 21.77 15.85 -11.11
C LYS A 490 22.51 15.47 -9.84
N GLY A 491 21.90 14.67 -8.98
CA GLY A 491 22.50 14.22 -7.73
C GLY A 491 23.42 13.01 -7.88
N ASP A 492 23.53 12.42 -9.07
CA ASP A 492 24.44 11.30 -9.34
C ASP A 492 25.84 11.84 -9.75
N PRO A 493 26.86 11.70 -8.86
CA PRO A 493 28.19 12.30 -9.10
C PRO A 493 29.00 11.61 -10.22
N GLU A 494 28.58 10.43 -10.68
CA GLU A 494 29.33 9.63 -11.67
C GLU A 494 28.70 9.63 -13.09
N ARG A 495 27.67 10.42 -13.33
CA ARG A 495 27.08 10.51 -14.67
C ARG A 495 28.03 11.32 -15.60
N PRO A 496 28.52 10.77 -16.72
CA PRO A 496 29.28 11.56 -17.70
C PRO A 496 28.39 12.70 -18.22
N ARG A 497 28.97 13.92 -18.26
CA ARG A 497 28.29 15.13 -18.70
C ARG A 497 28.05 15.11 -20.23
#